data_61d04ef619864dea0232ee6ba23706bb
#
_entry.id   61d04ef619864dea0232ee6ba23706bb
#
_cell.length_a   1.000
_cell.length_b   1.000
_cell.length_c   1.000
_cell.angle_alpha   90.00
_cell.angle_beta   90.00
_cell.angle_gamma   90.00
#
_symmetry.space_group_name_H-M   'P 1'
#
loop_
_entity.id
_entity.type
_entity.pdbx_description
1 polymer ?
#
loop_
_entity_poly.entity_id
_entity_poly.type
_entity_poly.pdbx_seq_one_letter_code
_entity_poly.pdbx_strand_id
1 'polypeptide(L)'
;MKIQKKWLYILLAAAGVFGVVTILFFSGEKWLRDGWYYIPDRAIAIALGLCVFWQIVLTAGTFFLLAWNRKKFDGWMRRIIRIPVIVAAVFLFLFFAWNWFLYSLGFEQKVEQYDEHIALYVTNTFVRTRFRYPHYMYEENWLFMRNLSDEEQQEAVLKYGDPDDYYRGYN
;
A
#
# COMPACT_ATOMS: atom_id res chain seq x y z
N MET A 1 -21.32 -1.44 -30.04
CA MET A 1 -20.54 -0.31 -29.43
C MET A 1 -19.16 -0.36 -30.03
N LYS A 2 -18.81 0.54 -30.96
CA LYS A 2 -17.44 0.69 -31.50
C LYS A 2 -16.64 1.46 -30.45
N ILE A 3 -15.98 0.76 -29.55
CA ILE A 3 -14.94 1.40 -28.72
C ILE A 3 -13.91 1.92 -29.73
N GLN A 4 -13.75 3.23 -29.79
CA GLN A 4 -12.73 3.81 -30.66
C GLN A 4 -11.37 3.26 -30.21
N LYS A 5 -10.60 2.71 -31.13
CA LYS A 5 -9.27 2.12 -30.85
C LYS A 5 -8.39 3.04 -29.98
N LYS A 6 -8.56 4.36 -30.15
CA LYS A 6 -7.88 5.39 -29.38
C LYS A 6 -8.09 5.25 -27.86
N TRP A 7 -9.31 5.00 -27.39
CA TRP A 7 -9.61 4.82 -25.97
C TRP A 7 -9.00 3.55 -25.39
N LEU A 8 -8.93 2.48 -26.18
CA LEU A 8 -8.27 1.25 -25.79
C LEU A 8 -6.77 1.47 -25.54
N TYR A 9 -6.09 2.20 -26.44
CA TYR A 9 -4.65 2.53 -26.25
C TYR A 9 -4.42 3.41 -25.03
N ILE A 10 -5.29 4.39 -24.78
CA ILE A 10 -5.19 5.24 -23.58
C ILE A 10 -5.34 4.41 -22.31
N LEU A 11 -6.32 3.51 -22.25
CA LEU A 11 -6.53 2.62 -21.10
C LEU A 11 -5.34 1.68 -20.88
N LEU A 12 -4.79 1.11 -21.95
CA LEU A 12 -3.61 0.24 -21.86
C LEU A 12 -2.37 1.01 -21.40
N ALA A 13 -2.16 2.21 -21.91
CA ALA A 13 -1.06 3.06 -21.46
C ALA A 13 -1.20 3.46 -19.99
N ALA A 14 -2.40 3.86 -19.55
CA ALA A 14 -2.68 4.17 -18.17
C ALA A 14 -2.44 2.95 -17.26
N ALA A 15 -2.96 1.77 -17.63
CA ALA A 15 -2.73 0.54 -16.89
C ALA A 15 -1.24 0.17 -16.82
N GLY A 16 -0.48 0.41 -17.89
CA GLY A 16 0.97 0.21 -17.91
C GLY A 16 1.70 1.14 -16.92
N VAL A 17 1.39 2.43 -16.94
CA VAL A 17 1.97 3.40 -16.00
C VAL A 17 1.65 3.04 -14.55
N PHE A 18 0.38 2.77 -14.25
CA PHE A 18 -0.02 2.34 -12.91
C PHE A 18 0.60 1.01 -12.51
N GLY A 19 0.83 0.09 -13.46
CA GLY A 19 1.55 -1.15 -13.21
C GLY A 19 2.99 -0.90 -12.75
N VAL A 20 3.70 -0.02 -13.44
CA VAL A 20 5.06 0.38 -13.04
C VAL A 20 5.06 1.05 -11.67
N VAL A 21 4.15 2.00 -11.42
CA VAL A 21 4.01 2.66 -10.11
C VAL A 21 3.74 1.64 -9.01
N THR A 22 2.86 0.67 -9.25
CA THR A 22 2.55 -0.39 -8.29
C THR A 22 3.79 -1.22 -7.96
N ILE A 23 4.54 -1.64 -8.97
CA ILE A 23 5.77 -2.42 -8.77
C ILE A 23 6.81 -1.59 -8.01
N LEU A 24 7.03 -0.34 -8.39
CA LEU A 24 7.98 0.55 -7.72
C LEU A 24 7.59 0.80 -6.26
N PHE A 25 6.30 0.99 -5.97
CA PHE A 25 5.82 1.21 -4.63
C PHE A 25 6.02 -0.02 -3.74
N PHE A 26 5.54 -1.19 -4.16
CA PHE A 26 5.65 -2.42 -3.35
C PHE A 26 7.07 -3.02 -3.31
N SER A 27 7.93 -2.66 -4.26
CA SER A 27 9.35 -3.05 -4.23
C SER A 27 10.22 -1.98 -3.55
N GLY A 28 9.69 -0.78 -3.36
CA GLY A 28 10.44 0.41 -2.96
C GLY A 28 11.15 0.25 -1.63
N GLU A 29 10.52 -0.37 -0.63
CA GLU A 29 11.15 -0.61 0.67
C GLU A 29 12.47 -1.39 0.59
N LYS A 30 12.58 -2.32 -0.37
CA LYS A 30 13.81 -3.10 -0.59
C LYS A 30 14.94 -2.27 -1.22
N TRP A 31 14.61 -1.12 -1.79
CA TRP A 31 15.53 -0.26 -2.52
C TRP A 31 15.84 1.01 -1.72
N LEU A 32 15.11 1.22 -0.63
CA LEU A 32 15.43 2.29 0.30
C LEU A 32 16.74 1.99 1.02
N ARG A 33 17.43 3.05 1.41
CA ARG A 33 18.63 2.95 2.22
C ARG A 33 18.27 2.37 3.59
N ASP A 34 19.18 1.62 4.20
CA ASP A 34 18.98 1.10 5.56
C ASP A 34 18.57 2.22 6.53
N GLY A 35 17.51 1.97 7.28
CA GLY A 35 16.94 2.95 8.21
C GLY A 35 15.99 3.96 7.59
N TRP A 36 15.63 3.79 6.31
CA TRP A 36 14.60 4.58 5.64
C TRP A 36 13.32 3.78 5.46
N TYR A 37 12.17 4.42 5.68
CA TYR A 37 10.86 3.79 5.64
C TYR A 37 9.84 4.71 4.97
N TYR A 38 8.73 4.12 4.51
CA TYR A 38 7.56 4.90 4.15
C TYR A 38 6.84 5.38 5.40
N ILE A 39 6.31 6.60 5.37
CA ILE A 39 5.38 7.07 6.41
C ILE A 39 4.11 6.21 6.35
N PRO A 40 3.76 5.48 7.43
CA PRO A 40 2.76 4.42 7.39
C PRO A 40 1.39 4.85 6.87
N ASP A 41 0.83 5.93 7.40
CA ASP A 41 -0.50 6.42 7.01
C ASP A 41 -0.57 6.78 5.52
N ARG A 42 0.52 7.35 5.00
CA ARG A 42 0.61 7.75 3.59
C ARG A 42 0.85 6.55 2.69
N ALA A 43 1.67 5.60 3.15
CA ALA A 43 1.88 4.34 2.45
C ALA A 43 0.58 3.53 2.35
N ILE A 44 -0.19 3.43 3.44
CA ILE A 44 -1.50 2.78 3.46
C ILE A 44 -2.46 3.45 2.48
N ALA A 45 -2.51 4.79 2.46
CA ALA A 45 -3.38 5.53 1.55
C ALA A 45 -3.02 5.28 0.07
N ILE A 46 -1.72 5.26 -0.27
CA ILE A 46 -1.25 4.94 -1.62
C ILE A 46 -1.56 3.48 -1.97
N ALA A 47 -1.25 2.54 -1.08
CA ALA A 47 -1.54 1.12 -1.30
C ALA A 47 -3.02 0.88 -1.54
N LEU A 48 -3.90 1.50 -0.72
CA LEU A 48 -5.35 1.44 -0.89
C LEU A 48 -5.77 2.01 -2.25
N GLY A 49 -5.27 3.17 -2.64
CA GLY A 49 -5.55 3.79 -3.94
C GLY A 49 -5.16 2.89 -5.10
N LEU A 50 -3.97 2.28 -5.06
CA LEU A 50 -3.51 1.32 -6.06
C LEU A 50 -4.37 0.06 -6.10
N CYS A 51 -4.76 -0.49 -4.95
CA CYS A 51 -5.65 -1.64 -4.88
C CYS A 51 -7.02 -1.34 -5.47
N VAL A 52 -7.64 -0.20 -5.14
CA VAL A 52 -8.93 0.23 -5.70
C VAL A 52 -8.83 0.41 -7.21
N PHE A 53 -7.77 1.06 -7.70
CA PHE A 53 -7.54 1.22 -9.13
C PHE A 53 -7.50 -0.14 -9.85
N TRP A 54 -6.73 -1.10 -9.35
CA TRP A 54 -6.61 -2.43 -9.94
C TRP A 54 -7.92 -3.21 -9.87
N GLN A 55 -8.69 -3.05 -8.80
CA GLN A 55 -10.03 -3.64 -8.70
C GLN A 55 -10.96 -3.13 -9.82
N ILE A 56 -10.94 -1.83 -10.08
CA ILE A 56 -11.74 -1.22 -11.16
C ILE A 56 -11.27 -1.76 -12.52
N VAL A 57 -9.96 -1.78 -12.78
CA VAL A 57 -9.38 -2.25 -14.04
C VAL A 57 -9.71 -3.73 -14.29
N LEU A 58 -9.55 -4.58 -13.27
CA LEU A 58 -9.85 -6.01 -13.35
C LEU A 58 -11.33 -6.26 -13.57
N THR A 59 -12.19 -5.54 -12.86
CA THR A 59 -13.65 -5.67 -13.01
C THR A 59 -14.07 -5.26 -14.42
N ALA A 60 -13.66 -4.09 -14.87
CA ALA A 60 -13.97 -3.61 -16.23
C ALA A 60 -13.40 -4.53 -17.32
N GLY A 61 -12.15 -5.00 -17.16
CA GLY A 61 -11.49 -5.94 -18.05
C GLY A 61 -12.23 -7.27 -18.13
N THR A 62 -12.66 -7.82 -16.99
CA THR A 62 -13.43 -9.05 -16.92
C THR A 62 -14.78 -8.93 -17.64
N PHE A 63 -15.52 -7.85 -17.41
CA PHE A 63 -16.78 -7.59 -18.11
C PHE A 63 -16.55 -7.45 -19.62
N PHE A 64 -15.50 -6.75 -20.04
CA PHE A 64 -15.16 -6.59 -21.44
C PHE A 64 -14.82 -7.94 -22.09
N LEU A 65 -13.99 -8.76 -21.46
CA LEU A 65 -13.62 -10.09 -21.97
C LEU A 65 -14.83 -11.02 -22.04
N LEU A 66 -15.71 -10.99 -21.04
CA LEU A 66 -16.93 -11.79 -21.05
C LEU A 66 -17.91 -11.33 -22.15
N ALA A 67 -18.04 -10.02 -22.38
CA ALA A 67 -18.86 -9.47 -23.44
C ALA A 67 -18.31 -9.79 -24.83
N TRP A 68 -16.97 -9.72 -25.00
CA TRP A 68 -16.30 -10.11 -26.25
C TRP A 68 -16.49 -11.59 -26.53
N ASN A 69 -16.23 -12.43 -25.54
CA ASN A 69 -16.42 -13.88 -25.66
C ASN A 69 -17.84 -14.25 -26.06
N ARG A 70 -18.84 -13.48 -25.54
CA ARG A 70 -20.27 -13.70 -25.89
C ARG A 70 -20.59 -13.48 -27.37
N LYS A 71 -19.82 -12.61 -28.05
CA LYS A 71 -20.00 -12.28 -29.47
C LYS A 71 -19.22 -13.20 -30.41
N LYS A 72 -18.13 -13.77 -29.96
CA LYS A 72 -17.16 -14.44 -30.83
C LYS A 72 -17.20 -15.97 -30.78
N PHE A 73 -17.69 -16.55 -29.68
CA PHE A 73 -17.64 -17.99 -29.47
C PHE A 73 -19.02 -18.56 -29.17
N ASP A 74 -19.30 -19.75 -29.71
CA ASP A 74 -20.54 -20.48 -29.46
C ASP A 74 -20.45 -21.40 -28.22
N GLY A 75 -21.60 -21.59 -27.60
CA GLY A 75 -21.95 -22.58 -26.57
C GLY A 75 -20.83 -23.06 -25.65
N TRP A 76 -20.16 -24.15 -26.02
CA TRP A 76 -19.17 -24.85 -25.17
C TRP A 76 -17.86 -24.08 -25.01
N MET A 77 -17.30 -23.55 -26.09
CA MET A 77 -16.07 -22.73 -26.06
C MET A 77 -16.24 -21.50 -25.18
N ARG A 78 -17.41 -20.89 -25.17
CA ARG A 78 -17.75 -19.77 -24.29
C ARG A 78 -17.62 -20.11 -22.82
N ARG A 79 -18.02 -21.34 -22.42
CA ARG A 79 -17.89 -21.81 -21.02
C ARG A 79 -16.44 -22.03 -20.63
N ILE A 80 -15.64 -22.65 -21.51
CA ILE A 80 -14.22 -22.91 -21.25
C ILE A 80 -13.43 -21.62 -20.98
N ILE A 81 -13.73 -20.54 -21.72
CA ILE A 81 -13.02 -19.27 -21.54
C ILE A 81 -13.55 -18.49 -20.32
N ARG A 82 -14.86 -18.61 -20.00
CA ARG A 82 -15.43 -17.89 -18.85
C ARG A 82 -14.87 -18.36 -17.52
N ILE A 83 -14.74 -19.64 -17.31
CA ILE A 83 -14.32 -20.19 -16.03
C ILE A 83 -12.93 -19.70 -15.64
N PRO A 84 -11.87 -19.82 -16.46
CA PRO A 84 -10.55 -19.31 -16.15
C PRO A 84 -10.51 -17.80 -15.91
N VAL A 85 -11.27 -17.03 -16.68
CA VAL A 85 -11.35 -15.56 -16.52
C VAL A 85 -11.94 -15.17 -15.17
N ILE A 86 -13.03 -15.83 -14.76
CA ILE A 86 -13.67 -15.59 -13.47
C ILE A 86 -12.75 -16.03 -12.34
N VAL A 87 -12.16 -17.21 -12.45
CA VAL A 87 -11.21 -17.73 -11.43
C VAL A 87 -10.02 -16.79 -11.27
N ALA A 88 -9.41 -16.35 -12.38
CA ALA A 88 -8.30 -15.39 -12.33
C ALA A 88 -8.72 -14.05 -11.70
N ALA A 89 -9.90 -13.52 -12.04
CA ALA A 89 -10.42 -12.29 -11.47
C ALA A 89 -10.66 -12.41 -9.96
N VAL A 90 -11.25 -13.53 -9.50
CA VAL A 90 -11.45 -13.81 -8.06
C VAL A 90 -10.11 -13.94 -7.34
N PHE A 91 -9.17 -14.67 -7.92
CA PHE A 91 -7.83 -14.85 -7.32
C PHE A 91 -7.10 -13.51 -7.17
N LEU A 92 -7.09 -12.67 -8.21
CA LEU A 92 -6.48 -11.35 -8.15
C LEU A 92 -7.20 -10.44 -7.15
N PHE A 93 -8.53 -10.52 -7.07
CA PHE A 93 -9.31 -9.80 -6.07
C PHE A 93 -8.86 -10.18 -4.65
N LEU A 94 -8.79 -11.47 -4.35
CA LEU A 94 -8.34 -11.96 -3.04
C LEU A 94 -6.89 -11.58 -2.76
N PHE A 95 -6.02 -11.62 -3.77
CA PHE A 95 -4.63 -11.20 -3.64
C PHE A 95 -4.50 -9.72 -3.25
N PHE A 96 -5.23 -8.82 -3.91
CA PHE A 96 -5.21 -7.40 -3.55
C PHE A 96 -5.87 -7.13 -2.20
N ALA A 97 -6.98 -7.80 -1.88
CA ALA A 97 -7.63 -7.71 -0.58
C ALA A 97 -6.71 -8.19 0.56
N TRP A 98 -5.96 -9.27 0.33
CA TRP A 98 -4.97 -9.79 1.27
C TRP A 98 -3.82 -8.82 1.48
N ASN A 99 -3.25 -8.25 0.41
CA ASN A 99 -2.20 -7.25 0.54
C ASN A 99 -2.70 -6.01 1.27
N TRP A 100 -3.91 -5.52 0.96
CA TRP A 100 -4.52 -4.43 1.69
C TRP A 100 -4.68 -4.76 3.18
N PHE A 101 -5.16 -5.96 3.50
CA PHE A 101 -5.31 -6.42 4.88
C PHE A 101 -3.94 -6.45 5.59
N LEU A 102 -2.89 -6.99 4.97
CA LEU A 102 -1.55 -6.98 5.53
C LEU A 102 -1.02 -5.56 5.76
N TYR A 103 -1.25 -4.65 4.83
CA TYR A 103 -0.88 -3.24 4.99
C TYR A 103 -1.68 -2.53 6.07
N SER A 104 -2.93 -2.93 6.33
CA SER A 104 -3.75 -2.34 7.40
C SER A 104 -3.47 -2.90 8.79
N LEU A 105 -2.85 -4.08 8.88
CA LEU A 105 -2.60 -4.77 10.16
C LEU A 105 -1.30 -4.40 10.84
N GLY A 106 -0.36 -3.83 10.13
CA GLY A 106 0.86 -3.78 10.72
C GLY A 106 1.54 -2.52 10.73
N PHE A 107 1.62 -1.70 11.67
CA PHE A 107 2.79 -0.97 11.48
C PHE A 107 2.93 0.14 12.47
N GLU A 108 3.96 0.90 12.32
CA GLU A 108 4.26 2.08 13.08
C GLU A 108 3.11 3.07 12.96
N GLN A 109 2.58 3.45 14.09
CA GLN A 109 1.52 4.43 14.18
C GLN A 109 2.14 5.72 14.69
N LYS A 110 1.95 6.81 13.96
CA LYS A 110 2.31 8.14 14.44
C LYS A 110 1.40 8.52 15.59
N VAL A 111 2.02 8.87 16.70
CA VAL A 111 1.31 9.21 17.93
C VAL A 111 1.28 10.71 18.12
N GLU A 112 2.42 11.36 17.98
CA GLU A 112 2.57 12.79 18.25
C GLU A 112 3.59 13.43 17.31
N GLN A 113 3.35 14.68 16.93
CA GLN A 113 4.28 15.50 16.16
C GLN A 113 4.87 16.53 17.09
N TYR A 114 6.19 16.50 17.25
CA TYR A 114 6.88 17.43 18.14
C TYR A 114 7.47 18.63 17.40
N ASP A 115 7.93 18.42 16.17
CA ASP A 115 8.51 19.46 15.33
C ASP A 115 8.13 19.21 13.87
N GLU A 116 8.51 20.09 12.95
CA GLU A 116 8.22 19.96 11.51
C GLU A 116 8.68 18.63 10.94
N HIS A 117 9.78 18.08 11.48
CA HIS A 117 10.38 16.83 10.99
C HIS A 117 10.43 15.70 12.01
N ILE A 118 10.23 15.97 13.31
CA ILE A 118 10.35 14.94 14.36
C ILE A 118 8.99 14.54 14.88
N ALA A 119 8.71 13.25 14.80
CA ALA A 119 7.48 12.66 15.28
C ALA A 119 7.75 11.39 16.10
N LEU A 120 6.89 11.14 17.09
CA LEU A 120 6.87 9.92 17.88
C LEU A 120 6.05 8.86 17.15
N TYR A 121 6.66 7.73 16.91
CA TYR A 121 6.03 6.55 16.35
C TYR A 121 6.01 5.41 17.35
N VAL A 122 4.99 4.59 17.25
CA VAL A 122 4.83 3.40 18.07
C VAL A 122 4.64 2.19 17.16
N THR A 123 5.49 1.19 17.32
CA THR A 123 5.37 -0.05 16.56
C THR A 123 4.21 -0.88 17.12
N ASN A 124 3.13 -1.00 16.36
CA ASN A 124 2.03 -1.89 16.65
C ASN A 124 2.31 -3.26 16.03
N THR A 125 2.75 -4.23 16.80
CA THR A 125 2.81 -5.62 16.32
C THR A 125 1.53 -6.34 16.69
N PHE A 126 0.74 -6.73 15.69
CA PHE A 126 -0.51 -7.47 15.87
C PHE A 126 -0.32 -8.79 16.65
N VAL A 127 0.87 -9.37 16.57
CA VAL A 127 1.18 -10.65 17.23
C VAL A 127 1.68 -10.49 18.66
N ARG A 128 2.12 -9.29 19.07
CA ARG A 128 2.67 -9.04 20.41
C ARG A 128 2.17 -7.71 20.95
N THR A 129 0.96 -7.69 21.45
CA THR A 129 0.37 -6.54 22.14
C THR A 129 1.15 -6.06 23.39
N ARG A 130 2.21 -6.77 23.78
CA ARG A 130 3.01 -6.45 24.98
C ARG A 130 4.26 -5.62 24.73
N PHE A 131 4.70 -5.46 23.49
CA PHE A 131 5.92 -4.72 23.18
C PHE A 131 5.62 -3.64 22.15
N ARG A 132 5.14 -2.53 22.62
CA ARG A 132 5.08 -1.29 21.88
C ARG A 132 6.38 -0.57 22.20
N TYR A 133 7.21 -0.32 21.20
CA TYR A 133 8.44 0.47 21.37
C TYR A 133 8.19 1.85 20.78
N PRO A 134 7.96 2.86 21.63
CA PRO A 134 7.90 4.23 21.15
C PRO A 134 9.30 4.66 20.76
N HIS A 135 9.42 5.31 19.61
CA HIS A 135 10.70 5.82 19.13
C HIS A 135 10.49 7.07 18.29
N TYR A 136 11.49 7.93 18.29
CA TYR A 136 11.48 9.11 17.46
C TYR A 136 11.96 8.79 16.05
N MET A 137 11.24 9.35 15.04
CA MET A 137 11.58 9.24 13.63
C MET A 137 11.69 10.62 13.02
N TYR A 138 12.57 10.77 12.04
CA TYR A 138 12.70 11.98 11.25
C TYR A 138 11.90 11.85 9.96
N GLU A 139 10.88 12.70 9.78
CA GLU A 139 10.10 12.79 8.54
C GLU A 139 10.88 13.66 7.54
N GLU A 140 11.57 13.04 6.59
CA GLU A 140 12.39 13.73 5.59
C GLU A 140 11.53 14.50 4.58
N ASN A 141 10.39 13.91 4.21
CA ASN A 141 9.45 14.55 3.30
C ASN A 141 8.04 13.93 3.46
N TRP A 142 7.13 14.29 2.56
CA TRP A 142 5.75 13.81 2.62
C TRP A 142 5.58 12.28 2.62
N LEU A 143 6.52 11.51 2.09
CA LEU A 143 6.37 10.05 1.93
C LEU A 143 7.36 9.24 2.75
N PHE A 144 8.54 9.78 3.02
CA PHE A 144 9.66 9.05 3.61
C PHE A 144 10.02 9.57 4.99
N MET A 145 10.32 8.63 5.87
CA MET A 145 10.92 8.86 7.18
C MET A 145 12.19 8.03 7.34
N ARG A 146 13.05 8.42 8.25
CA ARG A 146 14.27 7.69 8.60
C ARG A 146 14.46 7.59 10.11
N ASN A 147 15.27 6.62 10.52
CA ASN A 147 15.75 6.59 11.89
C ASN A 147 16.59 7.82 12.17
N LEU A 148 16.50 8.33 13.38
CA LEU A 148 17.44 9.33 13.87
C LEU A 148 18.82 8.68 14.06
N SER A 149 19.90 9.46 13.85
CA SER A 149 21.22 9.07 14.30
C SER A 149 21.28 9.06 15.84
N ASP A 150 22.32 8.44 16.40
CA ASP A 150 22.48 8.37 17.85
C ASP A 150 22.53 9.76 18.50
N GLU A 151 23.14 10.74 17.82
CA GLU A 151 23.23 12.12 18.29
C GLU A 151 21.85 12.81 18.24
N GLU A 152 21.13 12.68 17.11
CA GLU A 152 19.77 13.21 16.94
C GLU A 152 18.80 12.58 17.94
N GLN A 153 18.95 11.28 18.23
CA GLN A 153 18.13 10.57 19.20
C GLN A 153 18.34 11.13 20.61
N GLN A 154 19.59 11.36 21.00
CA GLN A 154 19.92 11.96 22.30
C GLN A 154 19.37 13.38 22.42
N GLU A 155 19.50 14.18 21.37
CA GLU A 155 18.95 15.54 21.33
C GLU A 155 17.41 15.52 21.43
N ALA A 156 16.75 14.61 20.71
CA ALA A 156 15.30 14.46 20.77
C ALA A 156 14.83 14.06 22.17
N VAL A 157 15.53 13.12 22.83
CA VAL A 157 15.22 12.71 24.21
C VAL A 157 15.42 13.86 25.20
N LEU A 158 16.48 14.64 25.05
CA LEU A 158 16.73 15.81 25.92
C LEU A 158 15.67 16.91 25.73
N LYS A 159 15.18 17.08 24.51
CA LYS A 159 14.24 18.16 24.17
C LYS A 159 12.79 17.78 24.41
N TYR A 160 12.40 16.54 24.14
CA TYR A 160 11.01 16.09 24.14
C TYR A 160 10.70 15.05 25.21
N GLY A 161 11.71 14.51 25.89
CA GLY A 161 11.55 13.49 26.92
C GLY A 161 11.88 12.08 26.44
N ASP A 162 11.84 11.12 27.38
CA ASP A 162 12.05 9.72 27.04
C ASP A 162 10.79 9.15 26.33
N PRO A 163 10.93 8.60 25.11
CA PRO A 163 9.80 7.98 24.43
C PRO A 163 9.10 6.91 25.26
N ASP A 164 9.79 6.21 26.14
CA ASP A 164 9.22 5.20 27.03
C ASP A 164 8.24 5.79 28.07
N ASP A 165 8.37 7.07 28.40
CA ASP A 165 7.45 7.76 29.32
C ASP A 165 6.05 7.94 28.72
N TYR A 166 5.90 7.84 27.41
CA TYR A 166 4.59 7.89 26.74
C TYR A 166 3.60 6.87 27.33
N TYR A 167 4.06 5.67 27.73
CA TYR A 167 3.20 4.67 28.34
C TYR A 167 3.02 4.83 29.85
N ARG A 168 3.92 5.53 30.51
CA ARG A 168 3.80 5.76 31.97
C ARG A 168 2.66 6.72 32.30
N GLY A 169 2.27 7.57 31.39
CA GLY A 169 1.12 8.48 31.53
C GLY A 169 -0.25 7.84 31.33
N TYR A 170 -0.31 6.57 30.88
CA TYR A 170 -1.57 5.84 30.62
C TYR A 170 -1.86 4.72 31.64
N ASN A 171 -1.06 4.57 32.69
CA ASN A 171 -1.28 3.73 33.85
C ASN A 171 -1.69 4.63 35.02
#